data_751db669fa4e9b5434b774b499759923
#
_entry.id   751db669fa4e9b5434b774b499759923
#
_cell.length_a   1.000
_cell.length_b   1.000
_cell.length_c   1.000
_cell.angle_alpha   90.00
_cell.angle_beta   90.00
_cell.angle_gamma   90.00
#
_symmetry.space_group_name_H-M   'P 1'
#
loop_
_entity.id
_entity.type
_entity.pdbx_description
1 polymer ?
#
loop_
_entity_poly.entity_id
_entity_poly.type
_entity_poly.pdbx_seq_one_letter_code
_entity_poly.pdbx_strand_id
1 'polypeptide(L)'
;MLRLLLTAFALAVLALPAASQTLPAEARAYLGDWTTYSDETGEAQAVVRIFEADGVVVGRIVRVLPSEEHPEPSFTCDDCKGTYAGADLRTVPLIRGMEWKGDEFAGGRILDPTTDKSYKATMKLDGPDRLRVRGYLGIRALGRTQVWRRTR
;
A
#
# COMPACT_ATOMS: atom_id res chain seq x y z
N MET A 1 16.71 60.76 -36.85
CA MET A 1 15.68 60.18 -35.97
C MET A 1 15.52 58.72 -36.35
N LEU A 2 16.17 57.82 -35.61
CA LEU A 2 16.17 56.36 -35.84
C LEU A 2 15.19 55.73 -34.82
N ARG A 3 14.07 55.22 -35.32
CA ARG A 3 13.07 54.50 -34.46
C ARG A 3 13.46 53.02 -34.39
N LEU A 4 13.92 52.61 -33.21
CA LEU A 4 14.17 51.21 -32.88
C LEU A 4 12.80 50.54 -32.59
N LEU A 5 12.38 49.61 -33.41
CA LEU A 5 11.22 48.73 -33.17
C LEU A 5 11.73 47.49 -32.38
N LEU A 6 11.40 47.44 -31.07
CA LEU A 6 11.57 46.25 -30.26
C LEU A 6 10.39 45.28 -30.50
N THR A 7 10.64 44.20 -31.23
CA THR A 7 9.69 43.08 -31.31
C THR A 7 9.86 42.19 -30.11
N ALA A 8 8.87 42.19 -29.22
CA ALA A 8 8.78 41.24 -28.08
C ALA A 8 8.35 39.87 -28.61
N PHE A 9 9.26 38.90 -28.51
CA PHE A 9 8.97 37.50 -28.83
C PHE A 9 8.36 36.85 -27.59
N ALA A 10 7.05 36.66 -27.58
CA ALA A 10 6.34 35.95 -26.54
C ALA A 10 6.57 34.43 -26.67
N LEU A 11 7.37 33.87 -25.79
CA LEU A 11 7.59 32.44 -25.71
C LEU A 11 6.37 31.77 -25.04
N ALA A 12 5.49 31.17 -25.84
CA ALA A 12 4.36 30.38 -25.34
C ALA A 12 4.89 29.04 -24.81
N VAL A 13 4.94 28.87 -23.48
CA VAL A 13 5.24 27.61 -22.85
C VAL A 13 4.00 26.72 -22.97
N LEU A 14 4.02 25.77 -23.89
CA LEU A 14 3.03 24.71 -23.99
C LEU A 14 3.21 23.76 -22.79
N ALA A 15 2.35 23.87 -21.78
CA ALA A 15 2.25 22.90 -20.71
C ALA A 15 1.68 21.59 -21.30
N LEU A 16 2.52 20.57 -21.45
CA LEU A 16 2.09 19.22 -21.79
C LEU A 16 1.31 18.67 -20.61
N PRO A 17 0.09 18.10 -20.81
CA PRO A 17 -0.62 17.43 -19.74
C PRO A 17 0.24 16.27 -19.23
N ALA A 18 0.47 16.20 -17.92
CA ALA A 18 1.10 15.05 -17.29
C ALA A 18 0.19 13.84 -17.53
N ALA A 19 0.63 12.94 -18.42
CA ALA A 19 -0.07 11.68 -18.64
C ALA A 19 -0.07 10.91 -17.33
N SER A 20 -1.24 10.69 -16.74
CA SER A 20 -1.41 9.77 -15.61
C SER A 20 -0.95 8.39 -16.09
N GLN A 21 0.19 7.92 -15.59
CA GLN A 21 0.73 6.62 -15.97
C GLN A 21 -0.16 5.55 -15.33
N THR A 22 -1.01 4.92 -16.12
CA THR A 22 -1.79 3.77 -15.67
C THR A 22 -0.85 2.60 -15.39
N LEU A 23 -1.08 1.89 -14.27
CA LEU A 23 -0.31 0.71 -13.93
C LEU A 23 -0.30 -0.32 -15.08
N PRO A 24 0.84 -0.94 -15.39
CA PRO A 24 0.91 -2.02 -16.37
C PRO A 24 0.08 -3.24 -15.93
N ALA A 25 -0.25 -4.13 -16.85
CA ALA A 25 -1.12 -5.27 -16.59
C ALA A 25 -0.59 -6.17 -15.47
N GLU A 26 0.72 -6.38 -15.43
CA GLU A 26 1.42 -7.16 -14.40
C GLU A 26 1.26 -6.54 -13.02
N ALA A 27 1.35 -5.23 -12.91
CA ALA A 27 1.15 -4.49 -11.66
C ALA A 27 -0.31 -4.54 -11.20
N ARG A 28 -1.26 -4.48 -12.14
CA ARG A 28 -2.70 -4.58 -11.82
C ARG A 28 -3.10 -5.93 -11.23
N ALA A 29 -2.34 -7.00 -11.51
CA ALA A 29 -2.56 -8.31 -10.91
C ALA A 29 -2.41 -8.33 -9.38
N TYR A 30 -1.75 -7.34 -8.79
CA TYR A 30 -1.63 -7.19 -7.33
C TYR A 30 -2.86 -6.56 -6.68
N LEU A 31 -3.69 -5.85 -7.44
CA LEU A 31 -4.85 -5.15 -6.92
C LEU A 31 -5.95 -6.13 -6.52
N GLY A 32 -6.81 -5.71 -5.60
CA GLY A 32 -7.93 -6.47 -5.10
C GLY A 32 -7.80 -6.86 -3.62
N ASP A 33 -8.56 -7.84 -3.19
CA ASP A 33 -8.71 -8.23 -1.80
C ASP A 33 -7.80 -9.40 -1.45
N TRP A 34 -7.09 -9.25 -0.31
CA TRP A 34 -6.12 -10.23 0.17
C TRP A 34 -6.37 -10.54 1.64
N THR A 35 -6.50 -11.82 1.97
CA THR A 35 -6.61 -12.30 3.34
C THR A 35 -5.22 -12.39 3.97
N THR A 36 -5.06 -11.75 5.13
CA THR A 36 -3.87 -11.79 5.97
C THR A 36 -3.99 -12.89 7.03
N TYR A 37 -2.86 -13.35 7.54
CA TYR A 37 -2.81 -14.43 8.52
C TYR A 37 -1.89 -14.06 9.69
N SER A 38 -2.25 -14.52 10.88
CA SER A 38 -1.37 -14.45 12.04
C SER A 38 -0.13 -15.30 11.82
N ASP A 39 1.05 -14.76 12.10
CA ASP A 39 2.30 -15.52 12.03
C ASP A 39 2.46 -16.44 13.24
N GLU A 40 1.70 -16.21 14.30
CA GLU A 40 1.76 -17.00 15.56
C GLU A 40 0.80 -18.18 15.50
N THR A 41 -0.45 -17.92 15.10
CA THR A 41 -1.51 -18.96 15.12
C THR A 41 -1.82 -19.53 13.75
N GLY A 42 -1.47 -18.82 12.67
CA GLY A 42 -1.85 -19.18 11.30
C GLY A 42 -3.31 -18.86 10.95
N GLU A 43 -4.09 -18.29 11.87
CA GLU A 43 -5.48 -17.91 11.63
C GLU A 43 -5.59 -16.72 10.69
N ALA A 44 -6.68 -16.69 9.92
CA ALA A 44 -7.01 -15.55 9.08
C ALA A 44 -7.43 -14.38 9.97
N GLN A 45 -6.81 -13.19 9.78
CA GLN A 45 -7.03 -12.02 10.63
C GLN A 45 -7.89 -10.95 9.98
N ALA A 46 -7.59 -10.63 8.73
CA ALA A 46 -8.26 -9.52 8.04
C ALA A 46 -8.24 -9.70 6.53
N VAL A 47 -9.09 -8.96 5.86
CA VAL A 47 -9.02 -8.74 4.41
C VAL A 47 -8.51 -7.32 4.17
N VAL A 48 -7.43 -7.23 3.42
CA VAL A 48 -6.82 -5.97 2.99
C VAL A 48 -7.13 -5.76 1.52
N ARG A 49 -7.72 -4.63 1.18
CA ARG A 49 -7.89 -4.20 -0.20
C ARG A 49 -6.67 -3.40 -0.64
N ILE A 50 -6.03 -3.87 -1.73
CA ILE A 50 -4.94 -3.18 -2.42
C ILE A 50 -5.51 -2.48 -3.64
N PHE A 51 -5.27 -1.18 -3.78
CA PHE A 51 -5.78 -0.36 -4.88
C PHE A 51 -4.83 0.78 -5.22
N GLU A 52 -5.00 1.35 -6.40
CA GLU A 52 -4.26 2.54 -6.84
C GLU A 52 -4.97 3.81 -6.36
N ALA A 53 -4.19 4.74 -5.82
CA ALA A 53 -4.62 6.07 -5.45
C ALA A 53 -3.50 7.07 -5.77
N ASP A 54 -3.81 8.10 -6.56
CA ASP A 54 -2.88 9.19 -6.91
C ASP A 54 -1.53 8.69 -7.50
N GLY A 55 -1.58 7.63 -8.32
CA GLY A 55 -0.41 7.07 -9.01
C GLY A 55 0.48 6.16 -8.14
N VAL A 56 0.08 5.88 -6.91
CA VAL A 56 0.75 4.92 -6.03
C VAL A 56 -0.23 3.83 -5.56
N VAL A 57 0.31 2.68 -5.17
CA VAL A 57 -0.51 1.60 -4.63
C VAL A 57 -0.55 1.70 -3.10
N VAL A 58 -1.76 1.57 -2.58
CA VAL A 58 -2.10 1.65 -1.16
C VAL A 58 -2.93 0.44 -0.73
N GLY A 59 -3.00 0.18 0.58
CA GLY A 59 -3.81 -0.91 1.13
C GLY A 59 -4.52 -0.50 2.40
N ARG A 60 -5.79 -0.94 2.54
CA ARG A 60 -6.62 -0.71 3.74
C ARG A 60 -7.31 -1.98 4.16
N ILE A 61 -7.55 -2.13 5.46
CA ILE A 61 -8.40 -3.20 5.99
C ILE A 61 -9.85 -2.90 5.58
N VAL A 62 -10.49 -3.87 4.92
CA VAL A 62 -11.90 -3.79 4.50
C VAL A 62 -12.78 -4.80 5.23
N ARG A 63 -12.18 -5.77 5.92
CA ARG A 63 -12.86 -6.72 6.79
C ARG A 63 -11.91 -7.20 7.88
N VAL A 64 -12.39 -7.28 9.10
CA VAL A 64 -11.74 -8.00 10.19
C VAL A 64 -12.41 -9.37 10.29
N LEU A 65 -11.63 -10.42 10.47
CA LEU A 65 -12.12 -11.80 10.54
C LEU A 65 -12.12 -12.27 12.00
N PRO A 66 -13.09 -13.12 12.38
CA PRO A 66 -13.10 -13.68 13.72
C PRO A 66 -11.88 -14.57 13.95
N SER A 67 -11.40 -14.60 15.19
CA SER A 67 -10.33 -15.49 15.68
C SER A 67 -10.74 -16.09 17.00
N GLU A 68 -9.97 -17.02 17.54
CA GLU A 68 -10.23 -17.57 18.88
C GLU A 68 -10.17 -16.49 19.97
N GLU A 69 -9.26 -15.52 19.85
CA GLU A 69 -9.12 -14.41 20.82
C GLU A 69 -10.20 -13.33 20.61
N HIS A 70 -10.65 -13.12 19.37
CA HIS A 70 -11.64 -12.11 18.98
C HIS A 70 -12.75 -12.73 18.16
N PRO A 71 -13.69 -13.48 18.79
CA PRO A 71 -14.78 -14.16 18.07
C PRO A 71 -15.80 -13.19 17.47
N GLU A 72 -15.88 -11.98 17.99
CA GLU A 72 -16.73 -10.89 17.50
C GLU A 72 -15.86 -9.86 16.78
N PRO A 73 -15.80 -9.91 15.42
CA PRO A 73 -14.92 -9.01 14.68
C PRO A 73 -15.33 -7.55 14.84
N SER A 74 -14.37 -6.70 15.18
CA SER A 74 -14.54 -5.25 15.31
C SER A 74 -13.57 -4.51 14.39
N PHE A 75 -14.01 -3.35 13.88
CA PHE A 75 -13.08 -2.42 13.23
C PHE A 75 -12.36 -1.50 14.23
N THR A 76 -12.80 -1.46 15.47
CA THR A 76 -12.08 -0.74 16.53
C THR A 76 -10.85 -1.54 16.92
N CYS A 77 -9.70 -0.90 16.89
CA CYS A 77 -8.46 -1.55 17.28
C CYS A 77 -8.24 -1.45 18.79
N ASP A 78 -8.79 -2.41 19.53
CA ASP A 78 -8.71 -2.41 20.99
C ASP A 78 -7.29 -2.76 21.49
N ASP A 79 -6.55 -3.59 20.74
CA ASP A 79 -5.16 -3.99 21.06
C ASP A 79 -4.10 -3.06 20.49
N CYS A 80 -4.48 -2.04 19.73
CA CYS A 80 -3.54 -1.08 19.16
C CYS A 80 -2.95 -0.17 20.25
N LYS A 81 -1.70 0.22 20.02
CA LYS A 81 -0.95 1.12 20.88
C LYS A 81 -0.72 2.47 20.21
N GLY A 82 -0.33 3.46 21.01
CA GLY A 82 0.09 4.77 20.49
C GLY A 82 -1.00 5.48 19.70
N THR A 83 -0.66 5.91 18.51
CA THR A 83 -1.52 6.70 17.61
C THR A 83 -2.80 5.98 17.20
N TYR A 84 -2.79 4.65 17.18
CA TYR A 84 -3.87 3.83 16.63
C TYR A 84 -4.74 3.16 17.70
N ALA A 85 -4.50 3.45 19.00
CA ALA A 85 -5.34 2.95 20.08
C ALA A 85 -6.79 3.40 19.91
N GLY A 86 -7.72 2.46 19.81
CA GLY A 86 -9.15 2.70 19.56
C GLY A 86 -9.49 3.24 18.17
N ALA A 87 -8.54 3.24 17.23
CA ALA A 87 -8.79 3.73 15.87
C ALA A 87 -9.72 2.80 15.08
N ASP A 88 -10.51 3.39 14.19
CA ASP A 88 -11.23 2.63 13.16
C ASP A 88 -10.25 2.17 12.07
N LEU A 89 -9.97 0.87 12.03
CA LEU A 89 -9.02 0.25 11.11
C LEU A 89 -9.34 0.49 9.62
N ARG A 90 -10.61 0.81 9.28
CA ARG A 90 -10.99 1.17 7.89
C ARG A 90 -10.37 2.50 7.45
N THR A 91 -10.08 3.38 8.39
CA THR A 91 -9.49 4.70 8.14
C THR A 91 -7.97 4.67 8.14
N VAL A 92 -7.37 3.62 8.70
CA VAL A 92 -5.92 3.47 8.81
C VAL A 92 -5.30 2.95 7.51
N PRO A 93 -4.43 3.71 6.84
CA PRO A 93 -3.72 3.22 5.65
C PRO A 93 -2.63 2.21 6.06
N LEU A 94 -2.93 0.91 5.92
CA LEU A 94 -2.02 -0.17 6.28
C LEU A 94 -0.80 -0.24 5.37
N ILE A 95 -1.00 -0.08 4.06
CA ILE A 95 0.06 -0.01 3.04
C ILE A 95 0.01 1.37 2.40
N ARG A 96 1.17 2.01 2.20
CA ARG A 96 1.26 3.37 1.65
C ARG A 96 2.42 3.50 0.67
N GLY A 97 2.17 4.22 -0.44
CA GLY A 97 3.20 4.72 -1.33
C GLY A 97 4.00 3.63 -2.05
N MET A 98 3.38 2.50 -2.38
CA MET A 98 4.07 1.44 -3.10
C MET A 98 4.14 1.80 -4.59
N GLU A 99 5.35 1.71 -5.14
CA GLU A 99 5.66 1.99 -6.54
C GLU A 99 6.01 0.71 -7.29
N TRP A 100 5.58 0.60 -8.53
CA TRP A 100 5.95 -0.51 -9.40
C TRP A 100 7.41 -0.42 -9.84
N LYS A 101 8.18 -1.49 -9.65
CA LYS A 101 9.60 -1.58 -9.99
C LYS A 101 9.91 -2.59 -11.12
N GLY A 102 8.88 -2.97 -11.90
CA GLY A 102 8.99 -3.86 -13.04
C GLY A 102 8.60 -5.30 -12.77
N ASP A 103 8.84 -5.82 -11.57
CA ASP A 103 8.51 -7.20 -11.17
C ASP A 103 7.96 -7.32 -9.74
N GLU A 104 8.00 -6.22 -8.99
CA GLU A 104 7.45 -6.14 -7.63
C GLU A 104 7.01 -4.69 -7.31
N PHE A 105 6.20 -4.52 -6.28
CA PHE A 105 6.00 -3.23 -5.65
C PHE A 105 7.01 -3.02 -4.53
N ALA A 106 7.63 -1.83 -4.49
CA ALA A 106 8.61 -1.43 -3.47
C ALA A 106 8.56 0.08 -3.18
N GLY A 107 9.43 0.55 -2.28
CA GLY A 107 9.58 1.97 -1.96
C GLY A 107 8.56 2.50 -0.96
N GLY A 108 7.46 1.79 -0.75
CA GLY A 108 6.43 2.15 0.20
C GLY A 108 6.67 1.63 1.61
N ARG A 109 5.62 1.70 2.42
CA ARG A 109 5.64 1.30 3.83
C ARG A 109 4.41 0.47 4.18
N ILE A 110 4.60 -0.44 5.14
CA ILE A 110 3.52 -1.16 5.81
C ILE A 110 3.50 -0.76 7.30
N LEU A 111 2.30 -0.51 7.81
CA LEU A 111 2.05 -0.20 9.20
C LEU A 111 1.66 -1.49 9.95
N ASP A 112 2.20 -1.66 11.12
CA ASP A 112 1.68 -2.56 12.15
C ASP A 112 0.97 -1.69 13.21
N PRO A 113 -0.36 -1.62 13.20
CA PRO A 113 -1.09 -0.74 14.10
C PRO A 113 -1.02 -1.23 15.56
N THR A 114 -0.84 -2.53 15.80
CA THR A 114 -0.72 -3.12 17.14
C THR A 114 0.51 -2.59 17.88
N THR A 115 1.61 -2.40 17.17
CA THR A 115 2.87 -1.90 17.76
C THR A 115 3.15 -0.43 17.46
N ASP A 116 2.29 0.25 16.69
CA ASP A 116 2.50 1.62 16.16
C ASP A 116 3.80 1.76 15.36
N LYS A 117 4.24 0.68 14.71
CA LYS A 117 5.47 0.65 13.93
C LYS A 117 5.20 0.62 12.44
N SER A 118 5.99 1.37 11.70
CA SER A 118 5.93 1.41 10.23
C SER A 118 7.25 0.93 9.64
N TYR A 119 7.16 -0.04 8.73
CA TYR A 119 8.30 -0.70 8.08
C TYR A 119 8.37 -0.29 6.61
N LYS A 120 9.57 -0.25 6.03
CA LYS A 120 9.70 -0.28 4.57
C LYS A 120 9.09 -1.56 4.05
N ALA A 121 8.45 -1.52 2.87
CA ALA A 121 7.75 -2.68 2.36
C ALA A 121 8.10 -3.02 0.92
N THR A 122 8.02 -4.31 0.61
CA THR A 122 7.94 -4.82 -0.75
C THR A 122 6.80 -5.82 -0.85
N MET A 123 6.19 -5.90 -2.04
CA MET A 123 5.15 -6.88 -2.35
C MET A 123 5.51 -7.59 -3.64
N LYS A 124 5.48 -8.92 -3.63
CA LYS A 124 5.75 -9.76 -4.81
C LYS A 124 4.74 -10.88 -4.90
N LEU A 125 4.12 -11.04 -6.08
CA LEU A 125 3.26 -12.19 -6.36
C LEU A 125 4.09 -13.48 -6.43
N ASP A 126 3.56 -14.52 -5.82
CA ASP A 126 4.04 -15.89 -5.89
C ASP A 126 2.89 -16.74 -6.46
N GLY A 127 2.66 -16.60 -7.77
CA GLY A 127 1.50 -17.08 -8.47
C GLY A 127 0.27 -16.15 -8.33
N PRO A 128 -0.90 -16.52 -8.88
CA PRO A 128 -2.06 -15.63 -8.97
C PRO A 128 -2.77 -15.37 -7.64
N ASP A 129 -2.67 -16.31 -6.69
CA ASP A 129 -3.43 -16.29 -5.44
C ASP A 129 -2.57 -16.10 -4.18
N ARG A 130 -1.28 -15.84 -4.32
CA ARG A 130 -0.34 -15.65 -3.21
C ARG A 130 0.43 -14.36 -3.37
N LEU A 131 0.41 -13.52 -2.34
CA LEU A 131 1.15 -12.27 -2.28
C LEU A 131 2.12 -12.31 -1.11
N ARG A 132 3.41 -12.23 -1.41
CA ARG A 132 4.45 -12.10 -0.40
C ARG A 132 4.62 -10.63 -0.07
N VAL A 133 4.30 -10.27 1.16
CA VAL A 133 4.46 -8.91 1.71
C VAL A 133 5.61 -8.95 2.71
N ARG A 134 6.67 -8.16 2.43
CA ARG A 134 7.84 -8.12 3.28
C ARG A 134 8.02 -6.74 3.89
N GLY A 135 7.98 -6.69 5.22
CA GLY A 135 8.30 -5.50 6.01
C GLY A 135 9.74 -5.57 6.55
N TYR A 136 10.47 -4.45 6.57
CA TYR A 136 11.84 -4.41 7.07
C TYR A 136 12.23 -3.01 7.59
N LEU A 137 13.20 -3.00 8.51
CA LEU A 137 13.90 -1.81 9.00
C LEU A 137 15.36 -1.88 8.54
N GLY A 138 15.85 -0.82 7.90
CA GLY A 138 17.23 -0.80 7.39
C GLY A 138 17.44 -1.76 6.23
N ILE A 139 17.96 -2.95 6.50
CA ILE A 139 18.35 -3.94 5.48
C ILE A 139 17.18 -4.89 5.16
N ARG A 140 16.83 -5.00 3.87
CA ARG A 140 15.74 -5.87 3.40
C ARG A 140 15.91 -7.34 3.82
N ALA A 141 17.13 -7.87 3.84
CA ALA A 141 17.41 -9.25 4.21
C ALA A 141 16.96 -9.62 5.63
N LEU A 142 16.96 -8.66 6.55
CA LEU A 142 16.56 -8.85 7.96
C LEU A 142 15.05 -8.63 8.19
N GLY A 143 14.28 -8.45 7.12
CA GLY A 143 12.83 -8.23 7.22
C GLY A 143 12.04 -9.51 7.47
N ARG A 144 10.76 -9.31 7.86
CA ARG A 144 9.75 -10.37 8.03
C ARG A 144 8.86 -10.43 6.79
N THR A 145 8.54 -11.63 6.35
CA THR A 145 7.65 -11.87 5.20
C THR A 145 6.40 -12.57 5.65
N GLN A 146 5.25 -12.00 5.31
CA GLN A 146 3.95 -12.67 5.38
C GLN A 146 3.51 -13.10 3.99
N VAL A 147 2.73 -14.18 3.92
CA VAL A 147 2.10 -14.64 2.68
C VAL A 147 0.60 -14.44 2.82
N TRP A 148 0.09 -13.46 2.08
CA TRP A 148 -1.34 -13.20 2.00
C TRP A 148 -1.96 -14.04 0.88
N ARG A 149 -3.23 -14.42 1.02
CA ARG A 149 -3.94 -15.20 0.01
C ARG A 149 -5.05 -14.36 -0.62
N ARG A 150 -5.24 -14.51 -1.93
CA ARG A 150 -6.33 -13.82 -2.61
C ARG A 150 -7.66 -14.23 -2.01
N THR A 151 -8.45 -13.23 -1.62
CA THR A 151 -9.80 -13.45 -1.10
C THR A 151 -10.74 -13.78 -2.29
N ARG A 152 -11.54 -14.81 -2.15
CA ARG A 152 -12.54 -15.23 -3.13
C ARG A 152 -13.93 -14.85 -2.65
#